data_62b5bb110c74d57e46e8bc38323c3a9a
#
_entry.id   62b5bb110c74d57e46e8bc38323c3a9a
#
_cell.length_a   1.000
_cell.length_b   1.000
_cell.length_c   1.000
_cell.angle_alpha   90.00
_cell.angle_beta   90.00
_cell.angle_gamma   90.00
#
_symmetry.space_group_name_H-M   'P 1'
#
loop_
_entity.id
_entity.type
_entity.pdbx_description
1 polymer ?
#
loop_
_entity_poly.entity_id
_entity_poly.type
_entity_poly.pdbx_seq_one_letter_code
_entity_poly.pdbx_strand_id
1 'polypeptide(L)'
;MIFHIAVCSPDPVLRGRVQRHCMEYYARRADACIVEQLESTAALLQQEKAGSRYELYLIELPAANPCSGLQAAAELRRRGVRAPLAFLAHT
;
A
#
# COMPACT_ATOMS: atom_id res chain seq x y z
N MET A 1 7.23 14.91 10.78
CA MET A 1 6.68 14.55 9.47
C MET A 1 5.70 13.41 9.61
N ILE A 2 4.61 13.45 8.87
CA ILE A 2 3.61 12.39 8.89
C ILE A 2 3.69 11.62 7.59
N PHE A 3 3.92 10.30 7.69
CA PHE A 3 3.98 9.42 6.53
C PHE A 3 2.62 8.77 6.29
N HIS A 4 2.10 8.91 5.10
CA HIS A 4 0.86 8.27 4.68
C HIS A 4 1.21 7.03 3.85
N ILE A 5 0.78 5.88 4.32
CA ILE A 5 1.13 4.59 3.72
C ILE A 5 -0.15 3.87 3.31
N ALA A 6 -0.19 3.39 2.07
CA ALA A 6 -1.27 2.54 1.60
C ALA A 6 -0.84 1.08 1.68
N VAL A 7 -1.66 0.24 2.31
CA VAL A 7 -1.46 -1.21 2.34
C VAL A 7 -2.61 -1.85 1.59
N CYS A 8 -2.32 -2.49 0.48
CA CYS A 8 -3.32 -3.08 -0.39
C CYS A 8 -3.19 -4.61 -0.38
N SER A 9 -4.19 -5.27 0.16
CA SER A 9 -4.26 -6.73 0.23
C SER A 9 -5.70 -7.16 0.47
N PRO A 10 -6.15 -8.28 -0.13
CA PRO A 10 -7.46 -8.83 0.20
C PRO A 10 -7.51 -9.48 1.58
N ASP A 11 -6.36 -9.76 2.20
CA ASP A 11 -6.27 -10.43 3.49
C ASP A 11 -6.25 -9.41 4.63
N PRO A 12 -7.33 -9.31 5.44
CA PRO A 12 -7.36 -8.34 6.53
C PRO A 12 -6.34 -8.62 7.63
N VAL A 13 -5.96 -9.88 7.83
CA VAL A 13 -4.95 -10.24 8.83
C VAL A 13 -3.58 -9.72 8.39
N LEU A 14 -3.24 -9.89 7.12
CA LEU A 14 -1.99 -9.37 6.58
C LEU A 14 -1.97 -7.84 6.65
N ARG A 15 -3.07 -7.18 6.26
CA ARG A 15 -3.14 -5.71 6.33
C ARG A 15 -2.89 -5.21 7.75
N GLY A 16 -3.54 -5.82 8.74
CA GLY A 16 -3.38 -5.42 10.13
C GLY A 16 -1.97 -5.65 10.66
N ARG A 17 -1.34 -6.76 10.26
CA ARG A 17 0.03 -7.07 10.64
C ARG A 17 1.02 -6.07 10.05
N VAL A 18 0.86 -5.75 8.77
CA VAL A 18 1.72 -4.77 8.10
C VAL A 18 1.54 -3.38 8.72
N GLN A 19 0.29 -3.00 9.01
CA GLN A 19 0.03 -1.73 9.66
C GLN A 19 0.78 -1.62 11.00
N ARG A 20 0.72 -2.67 11.82
CA ARG A 20 1.39 -2.68 13.11
C ARG A 20 2.90 -2.50 12.96
N HIS A 21 3.51 -3.22 12.01
CA HIS A 21 4.93 -3.09 11.75
C HIS A 21 5.32 -1.69 11.30
N CYS A 22 4.53 -1.08 10.44
CA CYS A 22 4.77 0.30 9.99
C CYS A 22 4.72 1.26 11.16
N MET A 23 3.70 1.14 12.01
CA MET A 23 3.53 2.04 13.14
C MET A 23 4.69 1.90 14.14
N GLU A 24 5.14 0.68 14.40
CA GLU A 24 6.28 0.44 15.29
C GLU A 24 7.58 1.00 14.71
N TYR A 25 7.78 0.80 13.41
CA TYR A 25 8.99 1.29 12.72
C TYR A 25 9.11 2.80 12.82
N TYR A 26 8.03 3.53 12.51
CA TYR A 26 8.07 4.98 12.52
C TYR A 26 8.08 5.54 13.94
N ALA A 27 7.42 4.88 14.88
CA ALA A 27 7.45 5.29 16.28
C ALA A 27 8.87 5.29 16.85
N ARG A 28 9.70 4.31 16.47
CA ARG A 28 11.10 4.25 16.90
C ARG A 28 11.94 5.40 16.37
N ARG A 29 11.48 6.05 15.29
CA ARG A 29 12.16 7.19 14.68
C ARG A 29 11.55 8.52 15.04
N ALA A 30 10.65 8.51 16.02
CA ALA A 30 9.91 9.70 16.47
C ALA A 30 9.11 10.36 15.34
N ASP A 31 8.69 9.56 14.36
CA ASP A 31 7.83 10.01 13.27
C ASP A 31 6.41 9.47 13.43
N ALA A 32 5.45 10.17 12.86
CA ALA A 32 4.07 9.70 12.80
C ALA A 32 3.82 8.97 11.48
N CYS A 33 2.89 8.02 11.52
CA CYS A 33 2.54 7.21 10.36
C CYS A 33 1.03 7.00 10.36
N ILE A 34 0.40 7.27 9.23
CA ILE A 34 -1.00 6.97 9.01
C ILE A 34 -1.08 5.88 7.95
N VAL A 35 -1.63 4.73 8.31
CA VAL A 35 -1.76 3.60 7.40
C VAL A 35 -3.21 3.46 6.98
N GLU A 36 -3.45 3.46 5.68
CA GLU A 36 -4.76 3.18 5.13
C GLU A 36 -4.76 1.77 4.55
N GLN A 37 -5.67 0.95 5.04
CA GLN A 37 -5.83 -0.42 4.57
C GLN A 37 -6.84 -0.45 3.43
N LEU A 38 -6.42 -1.01 2.30
CA LEU A 38 -7.24 -1.12 1.10
C LEU A 38 -7.37 -2.60 0.74
N GLU A 39 -8.60 -3.05 0.55
CA GLU A 39 -8.89 -4.48 0.37
C GLU A 39 -8.64 -4.98 -1.05
N SER A 40 -8.46 -4.09 -2.02
CA SER A 40 -8.26 -4.49 -3.40
C SER A 40 -7.49 -3.43 -4.17
N THR A 41 -6.93 -3.84 -5.31
CA THR A 41 -6.27 -2.90 -6.22
C THR A 41 -7.27 -1.90 -6.80
N ALA A 42 -8.52 -2.32 -7.00
CA ALA A 42 -9.56 -1.42 -7.45
C ALA A 42 -9.81 -0.30 -6.42
N ALA A 43 -9.86 -0.66 -5.13
CA ALA A 43 -10.00 0.33 -4.06
C ALA A 43 -8.82 1.29 -4.02
N LEU A 44 -7.61 0.78 -4.24
CA LEU A 44 -6.40 1.61 -4.27
C LEU A 44 -6.46 2.63 -5.40
N LEU A 45 -6.82 2.20 -6.60
CA LEU A 45 -6.93 3.09 -7.75
C LEU A 45 -8.07 4.10 -7.59
N GLN A 46 -9.14 3.70 -6.92
CA GLN A 46 -10.25 4.59 -6.60
C GLN A 46 -9.81 5.72 -5.66
N GLN A 47 -9.03 5.38 -4.64
CA GLN A 47 -8.50 6.37 -3.70
C GLN A 47 -7.55 7.34 -4.39
N GLU A 48 -6.69 6.85 -5.28
CA GLU A 48 -5.80 7.72 -6.03
C GLU A 48 -6.60 8.67 -6.92
N LYS A 49 -7.64 8.17 -7.57
CA LYS A 49 -8.52 8.98 -8.42
C LYS A 49 -9.23 10.07 -7.61
N ALA A 50 -9.57 9.77 -6.35
CA ALA A 50 -10.20 10.72 -5.44
C ALA A 50 -9.24 11.76 -4.88
N GLY A 51 -7.95 11.67 -5.21
CA GLY A 51 -6.96 12.65 -4.80
C GLY A 51 -6.07 12.23 -3.63
N SER A 52 -6.26 11.03 -3.10
CA SER A 52 -5.41 10.55 -2.01
C SER A 52 -3.97 10.39 -2.48
N ARG A 53 -3.03 10.77 -1.63
CA ARG A 53 -1.60 10.67 -1.92
C ARG A 53 -0.91 9.97 -0.77
N TYR A 54 -0.03 9.04 -1.12
CA TYR A 54 0.72 8.25 -0.14
C TYR A 54 2.21 8.38 -0.42
N GLU A 55 3.02 8.35 0.64
CA GLU A 55 4.47 8.37 0.53
C GLU A 55 5.04 6.99 0.28
N LEU A 56 4.25 5.94 0.54
CA LEU A 56 4.65 4.55 0.32
C LEU A 56 3.43 3.71 -0.02
N TYR A 57 3.57 2.85 -1.02
CA TYR A 57 2.54 1.89 -1.41
C TYR A 57 3.06 0.48 -1.18
N LEU A 58 2.35 -0.30 -0.37
CA LEU A 58 2.65 -1.71 -0.14
C LEU A 58 1.52 -2.53 -0.74
N ILE A 59 1.82 -3.27 -1.80
CA ILE A 59 0.83 -3.99 -2.60
C ILE A 59 1.14 -5.48 -2.56
N GLU A 60 0.18 -6.28 -2.07
CA GLU A 60 0.33 -7.72 -2.08
C GLU A 60 0.22 -8.26 -3.51
N LEU A 61 1.09 -9.23 -3.83
CA LEU A 61 0.98 -10.02 -5.05
C LEU A 61 0.34 -11.35 -4.67
N PRO A 62 -0.98 -11.52 -4.89
CA PRO A 62 -1.64 -12.77 -4.54
C PRO A 62 -1.09 -13.92 -5.36
N ALA A 63 -0.89 -15.09 -4.72
CA ALA A 63 -0.34 -16.25 -5.39
C ALA A 63 -1.23 -16.71 -6.56
N ALA A 64 -2.54 -16.57 -6.43
CA ALA A 64 -3.48 -16.99 -7.47
C ALA A 64 -3.49 -16.04 -8.67
N ASN A 65 -3.21 -14.76 -8.46
CA ASN A 65 -3.21 -13.77 -9.55
C ASN A 65 -2.24 -12.62 -9.23
N PRO A 66 -0.93 -12.87 -9.37
CA PRO A 66 0.05 -11.82 -9.08
C PRO A 66 -0.02 -10.64 -10.05
N CYS A 67 -0.61 -10.85 -11.23
CA CYS A 67 -0.69 -9.80 -12.24
C CYS A 67 -1.53 -8.60 -11.80
N SER A 68 -2.52 -8.80 -10.92
CA SER A 68 -3.38 -7.71 -10.48
C SER A 68 -2.59 -6.62 -9.75
N GLY A 69 -1.66 -7.02 -8.88
CA GLY A 69 -0.80 -6.06 -8.19
C GLY A 69 0.16 -5.36 -9.12
N LEU A 70 0.73 -6.10 -10.08
CA LEU A 70 1.64 -5.53 -11.06
C LEU A 70 0.94 -4.54 -11.98
N GLN A 71 -0.29 -4.85 -12.38
CA GLN A 71 -1.10 -3.96 -13.21
C GLN A 71 -1.46 -2.68 -12.47
N ALA A 72 -1.80 -2.79 -11.18
CA ALA A 72 -2.10 -1.61 -10.36
C ALA A 72 -0.87 -0.70 -10.24
N ALA A 73 0.31 -1.28 -10.02
CA ALA A 73 1.55 -0.51 -9.93
C ALA A 73 1.84 0.21 -11.26
N ALA A 74 1.67 -0.47 -12.39
CA ALA A 74 1.86 0.12 -13.69
C ALA A 74 0.88 1.28 -13.92
N GLU A 75 -0.38 1.10 -13.52
CA GLU A 75 -1.39 2.15 -13.64
C GLU A 75 -1.06 3.37 -12.81
N LEU A 76 -0.58 3.17 -11.57
CA LEU A 76 -0.16 4.28 -10.72
C LEU A 76 0.98 5.07 -11.36
N ARG A 77 1.96 4.37 -11.91
CA ARG A 77 3.08 5.02 -12.60
C ARG A 77 2.61 5.80 -13.84
N ARG A 78 1.67 5.23 -14.59
CA ARG A 78 1.11 5.90 -15.77
C ARG A 78 0.36 7.18 -15.39
N ARG A 79 -0.25 7.20 -14.21
CA ARG A 79 -0.96 8.38 -13.71
C ARG A 79 -0.04 9.40 -13.05
N GLY A 80 1.26 9.16 -13.06
CA GLY A 80 2.25 10.09 -12.53
C GLY A 80 2.60 9.93 -11.07
N VAL A 81 2.15 8.85 -10.43
CA VAL A 81 2.53 8.57 -9.05
C VAL A 81 4.00 8.19 -9.00
N ARG A 82 4.78 8.90 -8.19
CA ARG A 82 6.24 8.71 -8.08
C ARG A 82 6.68 8.12 -6.76
N ALA A 83 5.77 7.95 -5.80
CA ALA A 83 6.10 7.42 -4.49
C ALA A 83 6.67 6.00 -4.60
N PRO A 84 7.53 5.58 -3.66
CA PRO A 84 8.03 4.20 -3.63
C PRO A 84 6.90 3.19 -3.56
N LEU A 85 7.09 2.09 -4.28
CA LEU A 85 6.18 0.94 -4.30
C LEU A 85 6.96 -0.29 -3.86
N ALA A 86 6.39 -1.06 -2.96
CA ALA A 86 6.94 -2.35 -2.57
C ALA A 86 5.86 -3.41 -2.69
N PHE A 87 6.26 -4.60 -3.10
CA PHE A 87 5.34 -5.71 -3.24
C PHE A 87 5.50 -6.68 -2.08
N LEU A 88 4.36 -7.17 -1.60
CA LEU A 88 4.31 -8.18 -0.53
C LEU A 88 4.02 -9.51 -1.20
N ALA A 89 4.99 -10.40 -1.19
CA ALA A 89 4.83 -11.73 -1.79
C ALA A 89 4.31 -12.70 -0.75
N HIS A 90 3.39 -13.55 -1.19
CA HIS A 90 2.90 -14.66 -0.38
C HIS A 90 3.81 -15.85 -0.59
N THR A 91 4.31 -16.42 0.48
CA THR A 91 5.08 -17.67 0.43
C THR A 91 4.34 -18.78 1.16
#